data_dd075bd49d1bee09d955a24d9ee1d468
#
_entry.id   dd075bd49d1bee09d955a24d9ee1d468
#
_cell.length_a   1.000
_cell.length_b   1.000
_cell.length_c   1.000
_cell.angle_alpha   90.00
_cell.angle_beta   90.00
_cell.angle_gamma   90.00
#
_symmetry.space_group_name_H-M   'P 1'
#
loop_
_entity.id
_entity.type
_entity.pdbx_description
1 polymer ?
#
loop_
_entity_poly.entity_id
_entity_poly.type
_entity_poly.pdbx_seq_one_letter_code
_entity_poly.pdbx_strand_id
1 'polypeptide(L)'
;RLFRQTCILQLRYDPVTLTPRDNPDYEICVRHRHFIENYLAVLGCEMEHDPQEHIFRLKGEGAETEKFSQTTTMIILLVRMIYRDKILGEGLGATVTNLGEIREYGANTGLLSRKLTAAEWREALYLMGRHQMIELPAAVRDVKDETPIYLYSTILLYVSAADMNELIEEYREEADDEAVQENLPADADQ
;
A
#
# COMPACT_ATOMS: atom_id res chain seq x y z
N ARG A 1 16.93 -4.95 6.94
CA ARG A 1 15.63 -4.27 6.77
C ARG A 1 15.10 -4.42 5.34
N LEU A 2 15.91 -4.23 4.30
CA LEU A 2 15.50 -4.36 2.90
C LEU A 2 14.69 -5.64 2.61
N PHE A 3 15.11 -6.80 3.11
CA PHE A 3 14.38 -8.06 2.92
C PHE A 3 13.00 -8.11 3.58
N ARG A 4 12.74 -7.28 4.59
CA ARG A 4 11.45 -7.24 5.27
C ARG A 4 10.51 -6.19 4.71
N GLN A 5 11.05 -5.08 4.21
CA GLN A 5 10.30 -3.90 3.80
C GLN A 5 10.28 -3.71 2.29
N THR A 6 11.17 -4.40 1.58
CA THR A 6 11.41 -4.30 0.13
C THR A 6 11.83 -2.91 -0.37
N CYS A 7 11.52 -1.85 0.37
CA CYS A 7 11.87 -0.47 0.04
C CYS A 7 12.50 0.25 1.23
N ILE A 8 13.37 1.24 0.95
CA ILE A 8 13.92 2.20 1.92
C ILE A 8 13.73 3.60 1.34
N LEU A 9 12.96 4.42 2.05
CA LEU A 9 12.70 5.82 1.72
C LEU A 9 13.75 6.72 2.36
N GLN A 10 14.07 7.87 1.71
CA GLN A 10 14.93 8.91 2.29
C GLN A 10 14.29 9.56 3.52
N LEU A 11 13.00 9.88 3.42
CA LEU A 11 12.24 10.50 4.50
C LEU A 11 11.18 9.57 5.05
N ARG A 12 11.00 9.59 6.35
CA ARG A 12 9.89 8.92 7.03
C ARG A 12 9.24 9.90 7.99
N TYR A 13 7.93 9.76 8.20
CA TYR A 13 7.25 10.52 9.23
C TYR A 13 7.55 9.92 10.61
N ASP A 14 7.90 10.79 11.55
CA ASP A 14 7.97 10.40 12.94
C ASP A 14 6.55 10.18 13.49
N PRO A 15 6.24 9.00 14.04
CA PRO A 15 4.88 8.67 14.45
C PRO A 15 4.36 9.52 15.63
N VAL A 16 5.27 10.17 16.38
CA VAL A 16 4.91 10.98 17.55
C VAL A 16 4.74 12.45 17.17
N THR A 17 5.73 13.00 16.44
CA THR A 17 5.74 14.43 16.08
C THR A 17 5.08 14.72 14.74
N LEU A 18 4.83 13.69 13.95
CA LEU A 18 4.26 13.76 12.59
C LEU A 18 5.07 14.65 11.64
N THR A 19 6.35 14.83 11.95
CA THR A 19 7.30 15.58 11.12
C THR A 19 8.15 14.64 10.27
N PRO A 20 8.52 15.01 9.04
CA PRO A 20 9.44 14.23 8.23
C PRO A 20 10.83 14.19 8.90
N ARG A 21 11.45 13.02 8.92
CA ARG A 21 12.80 12.78 9.41
C ARG A 21 13.61 12.01 8.39
N ASP A 22 14.90 12.31 8.33
CA ASP A 22 15.85 11.54 7.52
C ASP A 22 15.93 10.10 8.02
N ASN A 23 15.95 9.19 7.05
CA ASN A 23 16.07 7.77 7.32
C ASN A 23 17.56 7.35 7.27
N PRO A 24 18.17 6.99 8.40
CA PRO A 24 19.58 6.61 8.43
C PRO A 24 19.89 5.38 7.57
N ASP A 25 18.91 4.50 7.36
CA ASP A 25 19.09 3.33 6.50
C ASP A 25 19.25 3.74 5.02
N TYR A 26 18.58 4.82 4.59
CA TYR A 26 18.76 5.36 3.25
C TYR A 26 20.18 5.92 3.06
N GLU A 27 20.67 6.67 4.04
CA GLU A 27 22.05 7.20 4.04
C GLU A 27 23.09 6.07 3.99
N ILE A 28 22.85 4.98 4.69
CA ILE A 28 23.69 3.78 4.62
C ILE A 28 23.68 3.20 3.20
N CYS A 29 22.52 3.08 2.57
CA CYS A 29 22.40 2.59 1.19
C CYS A 29 23.14 3.49 0.20
N VAL A 30 23.02 4.82 0.34
CA VAL A 30 23.76 5.77 -0.51
C VAL A 30 25.27 5.62 -0.32
N ARG A 31 25.73 5.64 0.94
CA ARG A 31 27.16 5.63 1.27
C ARG A 31 27.87 4.32 0.93
N HIS A 32 27.17 3.21 1.10
CA HIS A 32 27.73 1.88 0.93
C HIS A 32 27.13 1.11 -0.26
N ARG A 33 26.59 1.84 -1.24
CA ARG A 33 25.82 1.29 -2.35
C ARG A 33 26.52 0.10 -3.01
N HIS A 34 27.73 0.29 -3.46
CA HIS A 34 28.49 -0.75 -4.18
C HIS A 34 28.72 -2.02 -3.34
N PHE A 35 29.00 -1.87 -2.06
CA PHE A 35 29.16 -3.01 -1.16
C PHE A 35 27.83 -3.78 -0.98
N ILE A 36 26.73 -3.06 -0.81
CA ILE A 36 25.40 -3.65 -0.65
C ILE A 36 24.97 -4.35 -1.93
N GLU A 37 25.16 -3.74 -3.10
CA GLU A 37 24.86 -4.33 -4.41
C GLU A 37 25.63 -5.64 -4.63
N ASN A 38 26.92 -5.67 -4.35
CA ASN A 38 27.73 -6.89 -4.46
C ASN A 38 27.24 -7.99 -3.50
N TYR A 39 26.89 -7.64 -2.28
CA TYR A 39 26.35 -8.60 -1.32
C TYR A 39 24.99 -9.16 -1.76
N LEU A 40 24.09 -8.31 -2.24
CA LEU A 40 22.77 -8.70 -2.72
C LEU A 40 22.86 -9.58 -3.97
N ALA A 41 23.79 -9.31 -4.88
CA ALA A 41 24.01 -10.11 -6.08
C ALA A 41 24.33 -11.58 -5.77
N VAL A 42 25.05 -11.86 -4.68
CA VAL A 42 25.33 -13.24 -4.20
C VAL A 42 24.03 -13.96 -3.80
N LEU A 43 23.03 -13.21 -3.38
CA LEU A 43 21.72 -13.72 -2.96
C LEU A 43 20.68 -13.74 -4.09
N GLY A 44 21.08 -13.48 -5.34
CA GLY A 44 20.15 -13.37 -6.48
C GLY A 44 19.24 -12.14 -6.41
N CYS A 45 19.68 -11.11 -5.68
CA CYS A 45 18.94 -9.85 -5.52
C CYS A 45 19.71 -8.68 -6.11
N GLU A 46 18.99 -7.64 -6.49
CA GLU A 46 19.54 -6.35 -6.90
C GLU A 46 18.88 -5.22 -6.10
N MET A 47 19.61 -4.11 -5.94
CA MET A 47 19.13 -2.89 -5.31
C MET A 47 18.98 -1.82 -6.38
N GLU A 48 17.72 -1.51 -6.70
CA GLU A 48 17.37 -0.41 -7.60
C GLU A 48 17.26 0.90 -6.80
N HIS A 49 17.77 1.98 -7.35
CA HIS A 49 17.64 3.31 -6.77
C HIS A 49 16.83 4.21 -7.70
N ASP A 50 15.71 4.72 -7.20
CA ASP A 50 14.96 5.79 -7.84
C ASP A 50 15.41 7.14 -7.21
N PRO A 51 16.20 7.94 -7.94
CA PRO A 51 16.69 9.21 -7.42
C PRO A 51 15.63 10.33 -7.42
N GLN A 52 14.52 10.18 -8.17
CA GLN A 52 13.45 11.17 -8.21
C GLN A 52 12.53 11.02 -7.00
N GLU A 53 12.18 9.78 -6.68
CA GLU A 53 11.33 9.46 -5.54
C GLU A 53 12.14 9.23 -4.25
N HIS A 54 13.48 9.26 -4.34
CA HIS A 54 14.37 9.00 -3.21
C HIS A 54 14.10 7.66 -2.52
N ILE A 55 14.01 6.58 -3.32
CA ILE A 55 13.69 5.23 -2.86
C ILE A 55 14.78 4.26 -3.30
N PHE A 56 15.23 3.40 -2.38
CA PHE A 56 15.89 2.14 -2.72
C PHE A 56 14.89 1.01 -2.67
N ARG A 57 14.88 0.16 -3.71
CA ARG A 57 14.01 -1.01 -3.83
C ARG A 57 14.84 -2.28 -4.00
N LEU A 58 14.44 -3.34 -3.28
CA LEU A 58 14.97 -4.68 -3.46
C LEU A 58 14.17 -5.41 -4.55
N LYS A 59 14.86 -5.99 -5.53
CA LYS A 59 14.31 -6.85 -6.58
C LYS A 59 15.07 -8.16 -6.65
N GLY A 60 14.51 -9.16 -7.32
CA GLY A 60 15.15 -10.43 -7.61
C GLY A 60 14.44 -11.62 -6.96
N GLU A 61 14.88 -12.82 -7.35
CA GLU A 61 14.28 -14.09 -6.89
C GLU A 61 14.47 -14.34 -5.39
N GLY A 62 15.53 -13.77 -4.78
CA GLY A 62 15.78 -13.83 -3.34
C GLY A 62 14.97 -12.80 -2.53
N ALA A 63 14.26 -11.87 -3.18
CA ALA A 63 13.37 -10.96 -2.51
C ALA A 63 12.04 -11.68 -2.22
N GLU A 64 11.65 -11.77 -0.94
CA GLU A 64 10.34 -12.30 -0.59
C GLU A 64 9.23 -11.42 -1.20
N THR A 65 8.52 -11.98 -2.18
CA THR A 65 7.29 -11.39 -2.69
C THR A 65 6.14 -11.85 -1.81
N GLU A 66 5.71 -11.01 -0.88
CA GLU A 66 4.52 -11.27 -0.09
C GLU A 66 3.28 -11.19 -1.00
N LYS A 67 2.48 -12.26 -0.99
CA LYS A 67 1.19 -12.25 -1.70
C LYS A 67 0.16 -11.58 -0.80
N PHE A 68 -0.38 -10.48 -1.25
CA PHE A 68 -1.49 -9.83 -0.57
C PHE A 68 -2.80 -10.59 -0.84
N SER A 69 -3.69 -10.60 0.15
CA SER A 69 -5.06 -11.06 -0.08
C SER A 69 -5.75 -10.10 -1.06
N GLN A 70 -6.79 -10.59 -1.72
CA GLN A 70 -7.61 -9.80 -2.64
C GLN A 70 -8.11 -8.52 -1.97
N THR A 71 -8.67 -8.62 -0.76
CA THR A 71 -9.11 -7.46 0.03
C THR A 71 -7.99 -6.47 0.30
N THR A 72 -6.79 -6.94 0.67
CA THR A 72 -5.63 -6.07 0.90
C THR A 72 -5.20 -5.38 -0.39
N THR A 73 -5.17 -6.10 -1.52
CA THR A 73 -4.83 -5.54 -2.84
C THR A 73 -5.80 -4.43 -3.23
N MET A 74 -7.10 -4.64 -3.00
CA MET A 74 -8.14 -3.64 -3.25
C MET A 74 -7.94 -2.38 -2.39
N ILE A 75 -7.63 -2.55 -1.09
CA ILE A 75 -7.36 -1.40 -0.22
C ILE A 75 -6.11 -0.64 -0.67
N ILE A 76 -5.04 -1.35 -1.07
CA ILE A 76 -3.83 -0.73 -1.64
C ILE A 76 -4.19 0.07 -2.89
N LEU A 77 -5.03 -0.48 -3.77
CA LEU A 77 -5.50 0.20 -4.98
C LEU A 77 -6.24 1.49 -4.65
N LEU A 78 -7.21 1.44 -3.71
CA LEU A 78 -7.95 2.62 -3.26
C LEU A 78 -7.02 3.71 -2.71
N VAL A 79 -6.09 3.33 -1.83
CA VAL A 79 -5.13 4.27 -1.24
C VAL A 79 -4.20 4.85 -2.31
N ARG A 80 -3.81 4.06 -3.31
CA ARG A 80 -3.05 4.55 -4.47
C ARG A 80 -3.83 5.58 -5.29
N MET A 81 -5.12 5.35 -5.52
CA MET A 81 -5.98 6.31 -6.23
C MET A 81 -6.09 7.61 -5.43
N ILE A 82 -6.35 7.54 -4.13
CA ILE A 82 -6.39 8.70 -3.23
C ILE A 82 -5.05 9.45 -3.26
N TYR A 83 -3.93 8.74 -3.18
CA TYR A 83 -2.59 9.34 -3.25
C TYR A 83 -2.42 10.14 -4.55
N ARG A 84 -2.80 9.55 -5.69
CA ARG A 84 -2.71 10.20 -6.99
C ARG A 84 -3.59 11.44 -7.08
N ASP A 85 -4.84 11.35 -6.61
CA ASP A 85 -5.79 12.46 -6.65
C ASP A 85 -5.30 13.64 -5.78
N LYS A 86 -4.77 13.35 -4.59
CA LYS A 86 -4.20 14.37 -3.71
C LYS A 86 -2.96 15.05 -4.30
N ILE A 87 -2.04 14.29 -4.90
CA ILE A 87 -0.87 14.87 -5.57
C ILE A 87 -1.29 15.77 -6.74
N LEU A 88 -2.27 15.37 -7.53
CA LEU A 88 -2.75 16.15 -8.66
C LEU A 88 -3.53 17.40 -8.22
N GLY A 89 -4.26 17.32 -7.10
CA GLY A 89 -5.08 18.42 -6.58
C GLY A 89 -4.34 19.39 -5.66
N GLU A 90 -3.49 18.88 -4.79
CA GLU A 90 -2.86 19.62 -3.69
C GLU A 90 -1.35 19.84 -3.87
N GLY A 91 -0.75 19.17 -4.87
CA GLY A 91 0.70 19.20 -5.10
C GLY A 91 1.48 18.26 -4.16
N LEU A 92 2.84 18.39 -4.20
CA LEU A 92 3.77 17.51 -3.48
C LEU A 92 3.84 17.75 -1.96
N GLY A 93 2.80 18.29 -1.35
CA GLY A 93 2.69 18.41 0.10
C GLY A 93 2.54 17.06 0.80
N ALA A 94 2.43 17.08 2.12
CA ALA A 94 2.18 15.88 2.89
C ALA A 94 0.87 15.21 2.46
N THR A 95 0.98 14.05 1.82
CA THR A 95 -0.18 13.31 1.34
C THR A 95 -0.77 12.53 2.51
N VAL A 96 -1.82 13.06 3.09
CA VAL A 96 -2.48 12.49 4.27
C VAL A 96 -3.91 12.11 3.94
N THR A 97 -4.35 10.97 4.43
CA THR A 97 -5.73 10.50 4.40
C THR A 97 -6.14 9.98 5.78
N ASN A 98 -7.31 9.42 5.90
CA ASN A 98 -7.77 8.68 7.08
C ASN A 98 -8.66 7.50 6.66
N LEU A 99 -8.99 6.64 7.63
CA LEU A 99 -9.76 5.42 7.33
C LEU A 99 -11.19 5.74 6.85
N GLY A 100 -11.80 6.81 7.36
CA GLY A 100 -13.11 7.28 6.93
C GLY A 100 -13.10 7.69 5.45
N GLU A 101 -12.11 8.50 5.05
CA GLU A 101 -11.93 8.93 3.65
C GLU A 101 -11.72 7.74 2.70
N ILE A 102 -10.91 6.75 3.11
CA ILE A 102 -10.67 5.54 2.30
C ILE A 102 -11.97 4.75 2.09
N ARG A 103 -12.77 4.59 3.14
CA ARG A 103 -14.08 3.91 3.06
C ARG A 103 -15.05 4.65 2.16
N GLU A 104 -15.15 5.96 2.32
CA GLU A 104 -16.04 6.81 1.50
C GLU A 104 -15.61 6.77 0.03
N TYR A 105 -14.31 6.87 -0.23
CA TYR A 105 -13.77 6.79 -1.58
C TYR A 105 -14.06 5.42 -2.22
N GLY A 106 -13.89 4.33 -1.46
CA GLY A 106 -14.21 2.98 -1.91
C GLY A 106 -15.69 2.77 -2.21
N ALA A 107 -16.59 3.33 -1.39
CA ALA A 107 -18.02 3.30 -1.63
C ALA A 107 -18.41 4.11 -2.89
N ASN A 108 -17.85 5.30 -3.06
CA ASN A 108 -18.13 6.19 -4.18
C ASN A 108 -17.63 5.63 -5.52
N THR A 109 -16.52 4.89 -5.52
CA THR A 109 -15.96 4.25 -6.72
C THR A 109 -16.59 2.89 -7.02
N GLY A 110 -17.39 2.34 -6.09
CA GLY A 110 -17.96 1.00 -6.21
C GLY A 110 -16.95 -0.15 -6.01
N LEU A 111 -15.71 0.17 -5.64
CA LEU A 111 -14.66 -0.84 -5.39
C LEU A 111 -14.82 -1.55 -4.04
N LEU A 112 -15.53 -0.95 -3.08
CA LEU A 112 -15.94 -1.61 -1.85
C LEU A 112 -17.40 -2.04 -1.98
N SER A 113 -17.65 -3.19 -2.57
CA SER A 113 -18.98 -3.77 -2.75
C SER A 113 -19.61 -4.22 -1.42
N ARG A 114 -18.78 -4.55 -0.43
CA ARG A 114 -19.20 -4.97 0.91
C ARG A 114 -18.51 -4.19 2.01
N LYS A 115 -19.11 -4.23 3.18
CA LYS A 115 -18.48 -3.66 4.39
C LYS A 115 -17.37 -4.59 4.88
N LEU A 116 -16.15 -4.08 4.91
CA LEU A 116 -14.99 -4.80 5.41
C LEU A 116 -15.00 -4.86 6.94
N THR A 117 -14.53 -5.97 7.49
CA THR A 117 -14.39 -6.19 8.92
C THR A 117 -13.22 -5.38 9.50
N ALA A 118 -13.24 -5.17 10.81
CA ALA A 118 -12.10 -4.53 11.49
C ALA A 118 -10.81 -5.36 11.42
N ALA A 119 -10.90 -6.67 11.21
CA ALA A 119 -9.73 -7.53 11.04
C ALA A 119 -9.08 -7.31 9.67
N GLU A 120 -9.86 -7.26 8.60
CA GLU A 120 -9.38 -6.99 7.24
C GLU A 120 -8.71 -5.62 7.13
N TRP A 121 -9.31 -4.58 7.72
CA TRP A 121 -8.69 -3.26 7.78
C TRP A 121 -7.36 -3.28 8.53
N ARG A 122 -7.30 -3.96 9.67
CA ARG A 122 -6.06 -4.06 10.46
C ARG A 122 -4.96 -4.79 9.71
N GLU A 123 -5.29 -5.88 9.02
CA GLU A 123 -4.35 -6.64 8.20
C GLU A 123 -3.78 -5.77 7.08
N ALA A 124 -4.65 -5.11 6.30
CA ALA A 124 -4.22 -4.24 5.21
C ALA A 124 -3.34 -3.09 5.69
N LEU A 125 -3.75 -2.36 6.74
CA LEU A 125 -2.96 -1.27 7.30
C LEU A 125 -1.61 -1.75 7.86
N TYR A 126 -1.58 -2.93 8.49
CA TYR A 126 -0.33 -3.52 8.98
C TYR A 126 0.63 -3.84 7.83
N LEU A 127 0.15 -4.50 6.77
CA LEU A 127 0.95 -4.84 5.60
C LEU A 127 1.43 -3.60 4.86
N MET A 128 0.56 -2.62 4.65
CA MET A 128 0.92 -1.34 4.02
C MET A 128 1.99 -0.59 4.84
N GLY A 129 1.87 -0.55 6.17
CA GLY A 129 2.87 0.05 7.05
C GLY A 129 4.20 -0.72 7.01
N ARG A 130 4.16 -2.05 7.02
CA ARG A 130 5.34 -2.92 6.93
C ARG A 130 6.11 -2.69 5.63
N HIS A 131 5.41 -2.51 4.53
CA HIS A 131 5.99 -2.25 3.20
C HIS A 131 6.24 -0.75 2.92
N GLN A 132 6.15 0.09 3.93
CA GLN A 132 6.39 1.53 3.83
C GLN A 132 5.52 2.24 2.77
N MET A 133 4.30 1.77 2.56
CA MET A 133 3.32 2.47 1.75
C MET A 133 2.63 3.58 2.54
N ILE A 134 2.51 3.39 3.85
CA ILE A 134 1.90 4.33 4.79
C ILE A 134 2.71 4.45 6.09
N GLU A 135 2.50 5.55 6.83
CA GLU A 135 2.91 5.68 8.23
C GLU A 135 1.68 6.02 9.09
N LEU A 136 1.63 5.40 10.26
CA LEU A 136 0.56 5.58 11.24
C LEU A 136 1.10 6.21 12.52
N PRO A 137 0.41 7.20 13.13
CA PRO A 137 0.82 7.81 14.40
C PRO A 137 0.56 6.90 15.60
N ALA A 138 -0.19 5.82 15.41
CA ALA A 138 -0.60 4.89 16.46
C ALA A 138 -0.44 3.44 16.02
N ALA A 139 -0.53 2.51 16.98
CA ALA A 139 -0.60 1.10 16.63
C ALA A 139 -1.86 0.81 15.81
N VAL A 140 -1.75 -0.11 14.84
CA VAL A 140 -2.85 -0.44 13.91
C VAL A 140 -4.18 -0.76 14.62
N ARG A 141 -4.11 -1.39 15.80
CA ARG A 141 -5.29 -1.73 16.62
C ARG A 141 -6.06 -0.49 17.15
N ASP A 142 -5.36 0.64 17.26
CA ASP A 142 -5.87 1.88 17.87
C ASP A 142 -6.30 2.91 16.80
N VAL A 143 -6.19 2.55 15.51
CA VAL A 143 -6.58 3.41 14.38
C VAL A 143 -8.10 3.58 14.35
N LYS A 144 -8.54 4.83 14.35
CA LYS A 144 -9.95 5.25 14.21
C LYS A 144 -10.18 5.87 12.84
N ASP A 145 -11.43 6.14 12.51
CA ASP A 145 -11.79 6.70 11.21
C ASP A 145 -11.11 8.05 10.94
N GLU A 146 -10.88 8.88 11.96
CA GLU A 146 -10.25 10.20 11.82
C GLU A 146 -8.72 10.16 12.02
N THR A 147 -8.14 8.99 12.35
CA THR A 147 -6.69 8.87 12.55
C THR A 147 -5.96 9.20 11.26
N PRO A 148 -5.03 10.18 11.24
CA PRO A 148 -4.29 10.53 10.03
C PRO A 148 -3.40 9.36 9.59
N ILE A 149 -3.42 9.08 8.30
CA ILE A 149 -2.61 8.06 7.62
C ILE A 149 -1.74 8.80 6.62
N TYR A 150 -0.42 8.79 6.83
CA TYR A 150 0.54 9.40 5.92
C TYR A 150 0.83 8.44 4.77
N LEU A 151 0.73 8.92 3.54
CA LEU A 151 0.95 8.13 2.33
C LEU A 151 2.34 8.39 1.78
N TYR A 152 3.02 7.33 1.37
CA TYR A 152 4.32 7.40 0.71
C TYR A 152 4.20 7.07 -0.78
N SER A 153 5.10 7.64 -1.60
CA SER A 153 5.17 7.36 -3.03
C SER A 153 5.48 5.89 -3.36
N THR A 154 6.02 5.13 -2.41
CA THR A 154 6.22 3.67 -2.53
C THR A 154 4.96 2.92 -2.92
N ILE A 155 3.76 3.43 -2.59
CA ILE A 155 2.50 2.82 -2.99
C ILE A 155 2.37 2.68 -4.52
N LEU A 156 3.02 3.54 -5.30
CA LEU A 156 3.05 3.48 -6.76
C LEU A 156 3.85 2.31 -7.30
N LEU A 157 4.73 1.70 -6.46
CA LEU A 157 5.60 0.59 -6.85
C LEU A 157 4.93 -0.78 -6.74
N TYR A 158 3.81 -0.88 -5.99
CA TYR A 158 3.15 -2.16 -5.71
C TYR A 158 2.04 -2.51 -6.70
N VAL A 159 1.41 -1.52 -7.27
CA VAL A 159 0.39 -1.71 -8.32
C VAL A 159 0.73 -0.76 -9.45
N SER A 160 1.00 -1.28 -10.65
CA SER A 160 1.26 -0.43 -11.81
C SER A 160 -0.02 0.23 -12.32
N ALA A 161 0.13 1.28 -13.15
CA ALA A 161 -1.04 1.91 -13.78
C ALA A 161 -1.71 0.97 -14.81
N ALA A 162 -0.96 0.02 -15.39
CA ALA A 162 -1.50 -0.98 -16.30
C ALA A 162 -2.34 -2.02 -15.54
N ASP A 163 -1.81 -2.53 -14.43
CA ASP A 163 -2.49 -3.53 -13.60
C ASP A 163 -3.74 -2.95 -12.92
N MET A 164 -3.79 -1.63 -12.74
CA MET A 164 -4.89 -0.96 -12.05
C MET A 164 -6.24 -1.13 -12.76
N ASN A 165 -6.27 -0.99 -14.09
CA ASN A 165 -7.52 -1.14 -14.85
C ASN A 165 -7.99 -2.59 -14.87
N GLU A 166 -7.06 -3.53 -15.05
CA GLU A 166 -7.35 -4.97 -15.04
C GLU A 166 -7.91 -5.41 -13.69
N LEU A 167 -7.27 -5.00 -12.59
CA LEU A 167 -7.75 -5.28 -11.24
C LEU A 167 -9.13 -4.67 -10.95
N ILE A 168 -9.40 -3.44 -11.39
CA ILE A 168 -10.71 -2.80 -11.20
C ILE A 168 -11.81 -3.56 -11.95
N GLU A 169 -11.54 -4.01 -13.18
CA GLU A 169 -12.49 -4.78 -13.97
C GLU A 169 -12.76 -6.15 -13.31
N GLU A 170 -11.72 -6.88 -12.91
CA GLU A 170 -11.82 -8.16 -12.20
C GLU A 170 -12.68 -8.06 -10.94
N TYR A 171 -12.44 -7.04 -10.11
CA TYR A 171 -13.22 -6.83 -8.88
C TYR A 171 -14.68 -6.45 -9.12
N ARG A 172 -14.98 -5.74 -10.21
CA ARG A 172 -16.37 -5.42 -10.57
C ARG A 172 -17.14 -6.64 -11.03
N GLU A 173 -16.51 -7.48 -11.86
CA GLU A 173 -17.11 -8.73 -12.33
C GLU A 173 -17.42 -9.68 -11.17
N GLU A 174 -16.48 -9.85 -10.22
CA GLU A 174 -16.70 -10.68 -9.04
C GLU A 174 -17.81 -10.14 -8.13
N ALA A 175 -17.88 -8.81 -7.93
CA ALA A 175 -18.93 -8.19 -7.13
C ALA A 175 -20.32 -8.36 -7.76
N ASP A 176 -20.41 -8.30 -9.08
CA ASP A 176 -21.66 -8.54 -9.80
C ASP A 176 -22.09 -10.03 -9.74
N ASP A 177 -21.14 -10.96 -9.80
CA ASP A 177 -21.41 -12.39 -9.67
C ASP A 177 -21.87 -12.77 -8.24
N GLU A 178 -21.27 -12.20 -7.20
CA GLU A 178 -21.71 -12.39 -5.80
C GLU A 178 -23.13 -11.84 -5.59
N ALA A 179 -23.45 -10.66 -6.14
CA ALA A 179 -24.78 -10.07 -6.04
C ALA A 179 -25.85 -10.89 -6.78
N VAL A 180 -25.51 -11.57 -7.87
CA VAL A 180 -26.39 -12.47 -8.58
C VAL A 180 -26.66 -13.75 -7.80
N GLN A 181 -25.65 -14.31 -7.12
CA GLN A 181 -25.80 -15.51 -6.30
C GLN A 181 -26.63 -15.27 -5.04
N GLU A 182 -26.53 -14.09 -4.42
CA GLU A 182 -27.30 -13.73 -3.21
C GLU A 182 -28.79 -13.48 -3.52
N ASN A 183 -29.13 -13.18 -4.77
CA ASN A 183 -30.50 -12.94 -5.24
C ASN A 183 -31.19 -14.16 -5.88
N LEU A 184 -30.57 -15.33 -5.88
CA LEU A 184 -31.25 -16.57 -6.29
C LEU A 184 -32.25 -16.98 -5.22
N PRO A 185 -33.55 -17.07 -5.54
CA PRO A 185 -34.57 -17.49 -4.57
C PRO A 185 -34.26 -18.93 -4.13
N ALA A 186 -34.20 -19.11 -2.82
CA ALA A 186 -34.15 -20.43 -2.19
C ALA A 186 -35.55 -21.07 -2.32
N ASP A 187 -35.96 -21.41 -3.53
CA ASP A 187 -37.19 -22.11 -3.82
C ASP A 187 -36.95 -23.23 -4.82
N ALA A 188 -37.07 -24.43 -4.29
CA ALA A 188 -37.83 -25.54 -4.84
C ALA A 188 -37.32 -26.87 -4.31
N ASP A 189 -37.64 -27.18 -3.07
CA ASP A 189 -37.88 -28.55 -2.66
C ASP A 189 -39.16 -28.60 -1.82
N GLN A 190 -40.27 -28.80 -2.52
CA GLN A 190 -41.47 -29.43 -2.01
C GLN A 190 -41.81 -30.66 -2.83
#